data_546f58018c583a548e7bfa000759e3c6
#
_entry.id   546f58018c583a548e7bfa000759e3c6
#
_cell.length_a   1.000
_cell.length_b   1.000
_cell.length_c   1.000
_cell.angle_alpha   90.00
_cell.angle_beta   90.00
_cell.angle_gamma   90.00
#
_symmetry.space_group_name_H-M   'P 1'
#
loop_
_entity.id
_entity.type
_entity.pdbx_description
1 polymer ?
#
loop_
_entity_poly.entity_id
_entity_poly.type
_entity_poly.pdbx_seq_one_letter_code
_entity_poly.pdbx_strand_id
1 'polypeptide(L)'
;FGPDDLPFVDIGDGSLLKVLQVNIGEGLWIIENVFQAGYEVQTHKHTGPVFGYTTSGAWKYKEYDYVNRAGSFLYEPAGSQHTLQCIEDNTRVWFQMYGSNLNLDANGELESSVDGMMTLEFYYAMCEAQGLGKPPVLVID
;
A
#
# COMPACT_ATOMS: atom_id res chain seq x y z
N PHE A 1 7.73 12.31 10.83
CA PHE A 1 7.11 11.40 11.82
C PHE A 1 8.13 10.43 12.38
N GLY A 2 8.01 10.12 13.68
CA GLY A 2 8.69 8.98 14.27
C GLY A 2 7.85 7.71 14.10
N PRO A 3 8.39 6.54 14.50
CA PRO A 3 7.71 5.26 14.27
C PRO A 3 6.39 5.10 15.01
N ASP A 4 6.17 5.86 16.10
CA ASP A 4 4.97 5.76 16.93
C ASP A 4 3.99 6.92 16.75
N ASP A 5 4.28 7.87 15.85
CA ASP A 5 3.42 9.04 15.65
C ASP A 5 2.12 8.70 14.90
N LEU A 6 2.16 7.68 14.08
CA LEU A 6 1.01 7.18 13.33
C LEU A 6 0.81 5.69 13.62
N PRO A 7 -0.40 5.25 13.98
CA PRO A 7 -0.64 3.83 14.26
C PRO A 7 -0.79 3.01 12.99
N PHE A 8 -0.45 1.72 13.08
CA PHE A 8 -0.91 0.74 12.12
C PHE A 8 -2.34 0.32 12.48
N VAL A 9 -3.16 0.08 11.46
CA VAL A 9 -4.50 -0.50 11.64
C VAL A 9 -4.60 -1.83 10.89
N ASP A 10 -5.29 -2.78 11.49
CA ASP A 10 -5.68 -4.02 10.83
C ASP A 10 -6.81 -3.70 9.86
N ILE A 11 -6.64 -4.03 8.58
CA ILE A 11 -7.65 -3.73 7.56
C ILE A 11 -8.71 -4.84 7.42
N GLY A 12 -8.68 -5.84 8.29
CA GLY A 12 -9.68 -6.90 8.36
C GLY A 12 -9.27 -8.23 7.71
N ASP A 13 -8.10 -8.30 7.11
CA ASP A 13 -7.60 -9.48 6.40
C ASP A 13 -6.23 -9.96 6.93
N GLY A 14 -5.81 -9.45 8.08
CA GLY A 14 -4.52 -9.78 8.70
C GLY A 14 -3.37 -8.91 8.24
N SER A 15 -3.57 -8.02 7.26
CA SER A 15 -2.54 -7.04 6.90
C SER A 15 -2.73 -5.74 7.68
N LEU A 16 -1.64 -4.99 7.82
CA LEU A 16 -1.65 -3.70 8.51
C LEU A 16 -1.39 -2.56 7.53
N LEU A 17 -2.01 -1.43 7.80
CA LEU A 17 -1.89 -0.21 7.00
C LEU A 17 -1.56 0.99 7.90
N LYS A 18 -0.62 1.80 7.43
CA LYS A 18 -0.34 3.13 7.97
C LYS A 18 -0.31 4.11 6.80
N VAL A 19 -1.06 5.20 6.89
CA VAL A 19 -1.02 6.26 5.88
C VAL A 19 -0.16 7.40 6.42
N LEU A 20 0.88 7.76 5.68
CA LEU A 20 1.86 8.76 6.09
C LEU A 20 1.56 10.13 5.52
N GLN A 21 1.24 10.19 4.22
CA GLN A 21 1.08 11.45 3.52
C GLN A 21 0.13 11.29 2.33
N VAL A 22 -0.71 12.30 2.12
CA VAL A 22 -1.53 12.43 0.93
C VAL A 22 -1.46 13.86 0.42
N ASN A 23 -0.96 14.04 -0.80
CA ASN A 23 -0.97 15.33 -1.50
C ASN A 23 -2.08 15.28 -2.53
N ILE A 24 -3.18 15.94 -2.25
CA ILE A 24 -4.41 15.83 -3.06
C ILE A 24 -4.20 16.37 -4.47
N GLY A 25 -3.62 17.56 -4.58
CA GLY A 25 -3.41 18.21 -5.87
C GLY A 25 -2.44 17.47 -6.79
N GLU A 26 -1.47 16.75 -6.23
CA GLU A 26 -0.48 15.99 -6.98
C GLU A 26 -0.87 14.53 -7.21
N GLY A 27 -1.91 14.06 -6.52
CA GLY A 27 -2.29 12.65 -6.55
C GLY A 27 -1.27 11.73 -5.88
N LEU A 28 -0.38 12.29 -5.04
CA LEU A 28 0.65 11.54 -4.32
C LEU A 28 0.06 10.96 -3.03
N TRP A 29 0.37 9.71 -2.75
CA TRP A 29 0.08 9.09 -1.46
C TRP A 29 1.19 8.13 -1.04
N ILE A 30 1.52 8.17 0.24
CA ILE A 30 2.60 7.38 0.83
C ILE A 30 2.02 6.56 1.97
N ILE A 31 2.20 5.26 1.88
CA ILE A 31 1.69 4.32 2.88
C ILE A 31 2.79 3.35 3.30
N GLU A 32 2.55 2.69 4.42
CA GLU A 32 3.37 1.58 4.87
C GLU A 32 2.44 0.40 5.16
N ASN A 33 2.81 -0.76 4.65
CA ASN A 33 2.07 -2.01 4.86
C ASN A 33 2.92 -3.01 5.64
N VAL A 34 2.23 -3.87 6.41
CA VAL A 34 2.81 -5.08 6.98
C VAL A 34 1.98 -6.26 6.50
N PHE A 35 2.63 -7.21 5.86
CA PHE A 35 2.00 -8.41 5.32
C PHE A 35 2.54 -9.67 6.00
N GLN A 36 1.72 -10.71 6.07
CA GLN A 36 2.13 -12.02 6.54
C GLN A 36 2.32 -12.98 5.35
N ALA A 37 3.10 -14.03 5.54
CA ALA A 37 3.36 -15.01 4.48
C ALA A 37 2.08 -15.58 3.92
N GLY A 38 2.01 -15.69 2.60
CA GLY A 38 0.84 -16.19 1.89
C GLY A 38 -0.21 -15.13 1.51
N TYR A 39 -0.09 -13.92 2.07
CA TYR A 39 -1.00 -12.83 1.72
C TYR A 39 -0.77 -12.39 0.27
N GLU A 40 -1.85 -12.14 -0.44
CA GLU A 40 -1.81 -11.62 -1.80
C GLU A 40 -2.65 -10.35 -1.89
N VAL A 41 -2.10 -9.33 -2.55
CA VAL A 41 -2.85 -8.15 -2.93
C VAL A 41 -3.49 -8.41 -4.29
N GLN A 42 -4.77 -8.11 -4.43
CA GLN A 42 -5.50 -8.28 -5.68
C GLN A 42 -4.72 -7.71 -6.86
N THR A 43 -4.76 -8.39 -8.00
CA THR A 43 -4.14 -7.91 -9.24
C THR A 43 -4.64 -6.51 -9.56
N HIS A 44 -3.73 -5.59 -9.81
CA HIS A 44 -4.07 -4.21 -10.05
C HIS A 44 -3.11 -3.57 -11.06
N LYS A 45 -3.60 -2.48 -11.65
CA LYS A 45 -2.83 -1.67 -12.60
C LYS A 45 -2.70 -0.26 -12.01
N HIS A 46 -1.47 0.27 -12.00
CA HIS A 46 -1.23 1.63 -11.53
C HIS A 46 -1.42 2.65 -12.66
N THR A 47 -2.11 3.75 -12.38
CA THR A 47 -2.24 4.85 -13.35
C THR A 47 -1.04 5.78 -13.34
N GLY A 48 -0.29 5.82 -12.25
CA GLY A 48 0.94 6.60 -12.10
C GLY A 48 2.10 5.74 -11.64
N PRO A 49 3.30 6.31 -11.52
CA PRO A 49 4.47 5.57 -11.05
C PRO A 49 4.36 5.20 -9.57
N VAL A 50 5.04 4.11 -9.20
CA VAL A 50 5.12 3.63 -7.82
C VAL A 50 6.57 3.40 -7.45
N PHE A 51 6.94 3.83 -6.24
CA PHE A 51 8.21 3.54 -5.61
C PHE A 51 7.95 2.67 -4.40
N GLY A 52 8.72 1.60 -4.22
CA GLY A 52 8.62 0.70 -3.08
C GLY A 52 9.95 0.55 -2.39
N TYR A 53 9.94 0.57 -1.06
CA TYR A 53 11.12 0.31 -0.25
C TYR A 53 10.79 -0.70 0.84
N THR A 54 11.49 -1.84 0.84
CA THR A 54 11.25 -2.93 1.79
C THR A 54 12.18 -2.78 2.98
N THR A 55 11.61 -2.81 4.19
CA THR A 55 12.40 -2.68 5.43
C THR A 55 12.57 -4.00 6.16
N SER A 56 11.67 -4.96 5.96
CA SER A 56 11.79 -6.31 6.52
C SER A 56 11.04 -7.33 5.67
N GLY A 57 11.35 -8.60 5.83
CA GLY A 57 10.67 -9.70 5.19
C GLY A 57 11.05 -9.92 3.73
N ALA A 58 10.13 -10.53 2.99
CA ALA A 58 10.31 -10.82 1.57
C ALA A 58 8.95 -10.89 0.87
N TRP A 59 8.89 -10.31 -0.32
CA TRP A 59 7.72 -10.32 -1.18
C TRP A 59 8.10 -10.20 -2.64
N LYS A 60 7.20 -10.56 -3.53
CA LYS A 60 7.43 -10.46 -4.98
C LYS A 60 6.11 -10.16 -5.69
N TYR A 61 6.21 -9.75 -6.95
CA TYR A 61 5.11 -9.84 -7.88
C TYR A 61 5.11 -11.22 -8.52
N LYS A 62 3.95 -11.85 -8.65
CA LYS A 62 3.83 -13.17 -9.28
C LYS A 62 4.36 -13.19 -10.71
N GLU A 63 4.27 -12.06 -11.40
CA GLU A 63 4.63 -11.88 -12.80
C GLU A 63 6.14 -11.78 -13.06
N TYR A 64 6.95 -11.63 -11.99
CA TYR A 64 8.40 -11.42 -12.09
C TYR A 64 9.16 -12.39 -11.20
N ASP A 65 10.44 -12.60 -11.53
CA ASP A 65 11.28 -13.56 -10.80
C ASP A 65 12.03 -12.96 -9.62
N TYR A 66 12.21 -11.64 -9.58
CA TYR A 66 12.96 -11.01 -8.49
C TYR A 66 12.14 -10.98 -7.19
N VAL A 67 12.86 -11.07 -6.07
CA VAL A 67 12.29 -11.00 -4.73
C VAL A 67 12.76 -9.71 -4.05
N ASN A 68 11.82 -8.97 -3.48
CA ASN A 68 12.13 -7.79 -2.67
C ASN A 68 12.40 -8.23 -1.24
N ARG A 69 13.53 -7.81 -0.68
CA ARG A 69 13.97 -8.09 0.69
C ARG A 69 14.32 -6.79 1.40
N ALA A 70 14.67 -6.86 2.68
CA ALA A 70 15.13 -5.69 3.43
C ALA A 70 16.22 -4.94 2.65
N GLY A 71 16.00 -3.66 2.39
CA GLY A 71 16.88 -2.80 1.60
C GLY A 71 16.59 -2.76 0.11
N SER A 72 15.64 -3.55 -0.38
CA SER A 72 15.27 -3.53 -1.80
C SER A 72 14.53 -2.24 -2.15
N PHE A 73 14.91 -1.64 -3.27
CA PHE A 73 14.24 -0.50 -3.89
C PHE A 73 13.54 -0.98 -5.17
N LEU A 74 12.28 -0.57 -5.33
CA LEU A 74 11.47 -0.93 -6.48
C LEU A 74 10.94 0.33 -7.16
N TYR A 75 10.97 0.36 -8.48
CA TYR A 75 10.27 1.35 -9.29
C TYR A 75 9.35 0.64 -10.27
N GLU A 76 8.08 1.08 -10.30
CA GLU A 76 7.10 0.61 -11.27
C GLU A 76 6.59 1.81 -12.08
N PRO A 77 6.71 1.78 -13.42
CA PRO A 77 6.19 2.86 -14.25
C PRO A 77 4.66 2.87 -14.27
N ALA A 78 4.10 4.02 -14.65
CA ALA A 78 2.66 4.13 -14.91
C ALA A 78 2.23 3.06 -15.91
N GLY A 79 1.07 2.44 -15.66
CA GLY A 79 0.52 1.39 -16.51
C GLY A 79 0.99 -0.02 -16.18
N SER A 80 1.88 -0.20 -15.20
CA SER A 80 2.31 -1.53 -14.78
C SER A 80 1.17 -2.28 -14.08
N GLN A 81 1.06 -3.58 -14.39
CA GLN A 81 0.03 -4.47 -13.86
C GLN A 81 0.69 -5.66 -13.18
N HIS A 82 0.27 -5.95 -11.95
CA HIS A 82 0.89 -7.02 -11.18
C HIS A 82 0.05 -7.47 -9.99
N THR A 83 0.46 -8.64 -9.43
CA THR A 83 -0.14 -9.25 -8.25
C THR A 83 0.96 -9.42 -7.20
N LEU A 84 0.84 -8.73 -6.07
CA LEU A 84 1.79 -8.84 -4.97
C LEU A 84 1.55 -10.13 -4.20
N GLN A 85 2.61 -10.86 -3.94
CA GLN A 85 2.59 -12.07 -3.11
C GLN A 85 3.62 -11.93 -1.99
N CYS A 86 3.16 -12.04 -0.75
CA CYS A 86 4.04 -12.00 0.42
C CYS A 86 4.62 -13.39 0.68
N ILE A 87 5.93 -13.45 0.93
CA ILE A 87 6.67 -14.70 1.10
C ILE A 87 6.97 -14.98 2.58
N GLU A 88 7.36 -13.96 3.34
CA GLU A 88 7.74 -14.11 4.75
C GLU A 88 6.81 -13.32 5.66
N ASP A 89 6.67 -13.78 6.91
CA ASP A 89 5.91 -13.06 7.93
C ASP A 89 6.56 -11.71 8.25
N ASN A 90 5.73 -10.76 8.67
CA ASN A 90 6.15 -9.42 9.07
C ASN A 90 6.94 -8.68 7.97
N THR A 91 6.52 -8.88 6.73
CA THR A 91 7.05 -8.14 5.59
C THR A 91 6.54 -6.72 5.64
N ARG A 92 7.48 -5.77 5.67
CA ARG A 92 7.19 -4.36 5.86
C ARG A 92 7.68 -3.56 4.67
N VAL A 93 6.77 -2.83 4.04
CA VAL A 93 7.05 -2.13 2.77
C VAL A 93 6.47 -0.73 2.81
N TRP A 94 7.27 0.24 2.39
CA TRP A 94 6.85 1.60 2.11
C TRP A 94 6.53 1.72 0.63
N PHE A 95 5.35 2.26 0.31
CA PHE A 95 4.97 2.59 -1.06
C PHE A 95 4.70 4.07 -1.19
N GLN A 96 5.31 4.67 -2.21
CA GLN A 96 5.01 6.02 -2.65
C GLN A 96 4.36 5.91 -4.02
N MET A 97 3.13 6.36 -4.12
CA MET A 97 2.30 6.15 -5.30
C MET A 97 1.74 7.47 -5.83
N TYR A 98 1.59 7.54 -7.13
CA TYR A 98 0.92 8.66 -7.80
C TYR A 98 -0.29 8.13 -8.57
N GLY A 99 -1.43 8.83 -8.46
CA GLY A 99 -2.64 8.42 -9.16
C GLY A 99 -3.43 7.36 -8.43
N SER A 100 -3.95 6.40 -9.17
CA SER A 100 -4.88 5.38 -8.66
C SER A 100 -4.39 3.97 -8.92
N ASN A 101 -4.81 3.04 -8.06
CA ASN A 101 -4.72 1.60 -8.31
C ASN A 101 -6.06 1.14 -8.90
N LEU A 102 -6.02 0.54 -10.06
CA LEU A 102 -7.18 -0.05 -10.72
C LEU A 102 -7.19 -1.54 -10.39
N ASN A 103 -8.10 -1.96 -9.51
CA ASN A 103 -8.21 -3.36 -9.12
C ASN A 103 -8.96 -4.15 -10.19
N LEU A 104 -8.39 -5.28 -10.59
CA LEU A 104 -8.90 -6.10 -11.67
C LEU A 104 -9.47 -7.42 -11.13
N ASP A 105 -10.56 -7.89 -11.74
CA ASP A 105 -11.12 -9.20 -11.42
C ASP A 105 -10.33 -10.33 -12.10
N ALA A 106 -10.79 -11.58 -11.94
CA ALA A 106 -10.14 -12.76 -12.49
C ALA A 106 -10.09 -12.76 -14.04
N ASN A 107 -10.96 -11.98 -14.69
CA ASN A 107 -11.01 -11.86 -16.15
C ASN A 107 -10.20 -10.67 -16.67
N GLY A 108 -9.52 -9.92 -15.78
CA GLY A 108 -8.76 -8.73 -16.15
C GLY A 108 -9.63 -7.48 -16.34
N GLU A 109 -10.89 -7.54 -15.93
CA GLU A 109 -11.82 -6.41 -16.02
C GLU A 109 -11.72 -5.51 -14.78
N LEU A 110 -11.97 -4.21 -14.96
CA LEU A 110 -11.96 -3.26 -13.85
C LEU A 110 -13.08 -3.59 -12.85
N GLU A 111 -12.70 -3.81 -11.59
CA GLU A 111 -13.64 -4.07 -10.49
C GLU A 111 -13.83 -2.85 -9.61
N SER A 112 -12.73 -2.18 -9.24
CA SER A 112 -12.74 -0.99 -8.39
C SER A 112 -11.49 -0.17 -8.61
N SER A 113 -11.50 1.08 -8.13
CA SER A 113 -10.31 1.92 -8.12
C SER A 113 -10.08 2.49 -6.72
N VAL A 114 -8.80 2.65 -6.37
CA VAL A 114 -8.39 3.19 -5.07
C VAL A 114 -7.35 4.27 -5.29
N ASP A 115 -7.52 5.41 -4.64
CA ASP A 115 -6.57 6.52 -4.66
C ASP A 115 -6.18 6.95 -3.23
N GLY A 116 -5.37 8.00 -3.13
CA GLY A 116 -4.90 8.49 -1.84
C GLY A 116 -6.01 8.96 -0.92
N MET A 117 -7.00 9.67 -1.44
CA MET A 117 -8.12 10.17 -0.63
C MET A 117 -8.98 9.04 -0.08
N MET A 118 -9.31 8.06 -0.91
CA MET A 118 -10.08 6.89 -0.48
C MET A 118 -9.33 6.11 0.59
N THR A 119 -8.01 5.94 0.43
CA THR A 119 -7.17 5.23 1.40
C THR A 119 -7.06 6.01 2.71
N LEU A 120 -6.95 7.33 2.65
CA LEU A 120 -6.94 8.20 3.83
C LEU A 120 -8.24 8.09 4.62
N GLU A 121 -9.38 8.19 3.94
CA GLU A 121 -10.70 8.08 4.57
C GLU A 121 -10.90 6.71 5.22
N PHE A 122 -10.49 5.66 4.53
CA PHE A 122 -10.52 4.29 5.07
C PHE A 122 -9.65 4.16 6.31
N TYR A 123 -8.43 4.69 6.27
CA TYR A 123 -7.50 4.67 7.39
C TYR A 123 -8.07 5.39 8.61
N TYR A 124 -8.62 6.59 8.43
CA TYR A 124 -9.27 7.32 9.51
C TYR A 124 -10.45 6.56 10.11
N ALA A 125 -11.29 5.96 9.27
CA ALA A 125 -12.43 5.17 9.73
C ALA A 125 -11.99 3.96 10.54
N MET A 126 -10.95 3.26 10.10
CA MET A 126 -10.40 2.09 10.82
C MET A 126 -9.72 2.49 12.13
N CYS A 127 -9.02 3.64 12.16
CA CYS A 127 -8.45 4.16 13.40
C CYS A 127 -9.55 4.48 14.41
N GLU A 128 -10.62 5.11 14.01
CA GLU A 128 -11.74 5.42 14.89
C GLU A 128 -12.40 4.14 15.41
N ALA A 129 -12.67 3.18 14.52
CA ALA A 129 -13.30 1.91 14.89
C ALA A 129 -12.46 1.11 15.90
N GLN A 130 -11.14 1.25 15.86
CA GLN A 130 -10.20 0.55 16.75
C GLN A 130 -9.81 1.38 17.98
N GLY A 131 -10.47 2.51 18.19
CA GLY A 131 -10.24 3.35 19.38
C GLY A 131 -8.95 4.15 19.35
N LEU A 132 -8.35 4.36 18.19
CA LEU A 132 -7.07 5.04 18.03
C LEU A 132 -7.20 6.55 17.75
N GLY A 133 -8.44 7.06 17.65
CA GLY A 133 -8.70 8.46 17.34
C GLY A 133 -8.39 8.81 15.89
N LYS A 134 -8.11 10.08 15.62
CA LYS A 134 -7.73 10.57 14.30
C LYS A 134 -6.23 10.88 14.29
N PRO A 135 -5.41 10.06 13.60
CA PRO A 135 -3.97 10.28 13.59
C PRO A 135 -3.58 11.51 12.73
N PRO A 136 -2.45 12.16 13.02
CA PRO A 136 -2.03 13.40 12.35
C PRO A 136 -1.31 13.11 11.02
N VAL A 137 -2.01 12.49 10.08
CA VAL A 137 -1.49 12.25 8.73
C VAL A 137 -1.14 13.58 8.07
N LEU A 138 -0.04 13.63 7.33
CA LEU A 138 0.33 14.82 6.57
C LEU A 138 -0.55 14.90 5.32
N VAL A 139 -1.49 15.86 5.32
CA VAL A 139 -2.43 16.07 4.20
C VAL A 139 -2.13 17.42 3.58
N ILE A 140 -1.89 17.44 2.27
CA ILE A 140 -1.57 18.63 1.49
C ILE A 140 -2.57 18.76 0.35
N ASP A 141 -3.16 19.93 0.20
CA ASP A 141 -4.13 20.20 -0.87
C ASP A 141 -3.47 20.35 -2.26
#